data_fb99fa4c7971006672e84c2e75129699
#
_entry.id   fb99fa4c7971006672e84c2e75129699
#
_cell.length_a   1.000
_cell.length_b   1.000
_cell.length_c   1.000
_cell.angle_alpha   90.00
_cell.angle_beta   90.00
_cell.angle_gamma   90.00
#
_symmetry.space_group_name_H-M   'P 1'
#
loop_
_entity.id
_entity.type
_entity.pdbx_description
1 polymer ?
#
loop_
_entity_poly.entity_id
_entity_poly.type
_entity_poly.pdbx_seq_one_letter_code
_entity_poly.pdbx_strand_id
1 'polypeptide(L)'
;MKILKYLTILIFSFVSFNQANAFLDKDNKGAQSTGREDLSFLEAKNSNFKKGRDALKQAIKYKNKKKFEKSSKRLDKAIKYFVSAYEETPENLELLNYLGLVYYMVGDTIMSEIYYNQALVIDPKNNLINQKLGELYFNTKRTSLAKEKLKILSNCNCEEYSVLKMIIDGK
;
A
#
# COMPACT_ATOMS: atom_id res chain seq x y z
N MET A 1 9.16 -12.12 -29.86
CA MET A 1 9.02 -12.62 -28.49
C MET A 1 9.58 -11.73 -27.37
N LYS A 2 10.61 -10.89 -27.59
CA LYS A 2 11.17 -9.99 -26.56
C LYS A 2 10.28 -8.75 -26.27
N ILE A 3 9.61 -8.20 -27.25
CA ILE A 3 8.76 -7.01 -27.14
C ILE A 3 7.51 -7.28 -26.24
N LEU A 4 6.95 -8.49 -26.31
CA LEU A 4 5.79 -8.86 -25.51
C LEU A 4 6.08 -8.94 -23.99
N LYS A 5 7.31 -9.29 -23.60
CA LYS A 5 7.75 -9.30 -22.21
C LYS A 5 7.87 -7.87 -21.61
N TYR A 6 8.29 -6.91 -22.42
CA TYR A 6 8.38 -5.51 -21.97
C TYR A 6 7.01 -4.84 -21.88
N LEU A 7 6.06 -5.25 -22.73
CA LEU A 7 4.68 -4.74 -22.69
C LEU A 7 3.96 -5.20 -21.40
N THR A 8 4.17 -6.44 -20.98
CA THR A 8 3.59 -6.96 -19.73
C THR A 8 4.17 -6.29 -18.49
N ILE A 9 5.47 -5.95 -18.49
CA ILE A 9 6.10 -5.21 -17.38
C ILE A 9 5.56 -3.78 -17.31
N LEU A 10 5.31 -3.13 -18.44
CA LEU A 10 4.74 -1.78 -18.49
C LEU A 10 3.27 -1.74 -18.05
N ILE A 11 2.47 -2.74 -18.40
CA ILE A 11 1.07 -2.84 -17.97
C ILE A 11 1.00 -3.12 -16.46
N PHE A 12 1.87 -3.99 -15.93
CA PHE A 12 1.94 -4.29 -14.50
C PHE A 12 2.35 -3.06 -13.66
N SER A 13 3.29 -2.25 -14.15
CA SER A 13 3.67 -1.01 -13.47
C SER A 13 2.55 0.04 -13.50
N PHE A 14 1.64 -0.02 -14.47
CA PHE A 14 0.55 0.93 -14.63
C PHE A 14 -0.64 0.61 -13.70
N VAL A 15 -0.95 -0.67 -13.48
CA VAL A 15 -2.03 -1.09 -12.57
C VAL A 15 -1.65 -0.79 -11.12
N SER A 16 -0.44 -1.17 -10.68
CA SER A 16 0.06 -0.87 -9.33
C SER A 16 0.14 0.65 -9.06
N PHE A 17 0.28 1.43 -10.12
CA PHE A 17 0.39 2.87 -10.06
C PHE A 17 -0.96 3.58 -9.85
N ASN A 18 -2.01 3.16 -10.53
CA ASN A 18 -3.35 3.71 -10.31
C ASN A 18 -3.86 3.41 -8.89
N GLN A 19 -3.44 2.29 -8.31
CA GLN A 19 -3.84 1.92 -6.95
C GLN A 19 -3.15 2.76 -5.86
N ALA A 20 -1.91 3.20 -6.07
CA ALA A 20 -1.25 4.11 -5.14
C ALA A 20 -1.95 5.49 -5.09
N ASN A 21 -2.46 5.97 -6.23
CA ASN A 21 -3.22 7.21 -6.28
C ASN A 21 -4.63 7.03 -5.66
N ALA A 22 -5.30 5.90 -5.91
CA ALA A 22 -6.60 5.60 -5.31
C ALA A 22 -6.50 5.46 -3.78
N PHE A 23 -5.39 4.92 -3.28
CA PHE A 23 -5.12 4.84 -1.85
C PHE A 23 -5.07 6.23 -1.19
N LEU A 24 -4.33 7.18 -1.78
CA LEU A 24 -4.23 8.54 -1.25
C LEU A 24 -5.53 9.36 -1.41
N ASP A 25 -6.34 9.06 -2.45
CA ASP A 25 -7.65 9.71 -2.67
C ASP A 25 -8.73 9.16 -1.72
N LYS A 26 -8.69 7.89 -1.35
CA LYS A 26 -9.63 7.28 -0.41
C LYS A 26 -9.52 7.90 0.99
N ASP A 27 -8.29 8.17 1.46
CA ASP A 27 -8.06 8.87 2.73
C ASP A 27 -8.69 10.28 2.76
N ASN A 28 -8.91 10.88 1.58
CA ASN A 28 -9.47 12.23 1.47
C ASN A 28 -11.01 12.25 1.34
N LYS A 29 -11.66 11.12 0.99
CA LYS A 29 -13.12 11.05 0.74
C LYS A 29 -13.89 10.17 1.74
N GLY A 30 -13.21 9.30 2.50
CA GLY A 30 -13.82 8.30 3.37
C GLY A 30 -14.04 8.72 4.83
N ALA A 31 -13.70 9.93 5.22
CA ALA A 31 -13.79 10.39 6.60
C ALA A 31 -15.12 11.10 6.87
N GLN A 32 -16.24 10.44 6.66
CA GLN A 32 -17.51 10.87 7.26
C GLN A 32 -17.91 9.91 8.39
N SER A 33 -17.85 10.51 9.59
CA SER A 33 -18.42 10.07 10.89
C SER A 33 -17.93 8.74 11.47
N THR A 34 -17.11 8.79 12.41
CA THR A 34 -16.93 8.33 13.78
C THR A 34 -15.47 8.20 14.21
N GLY A 35 -14.47 8.25 13.30
CA GLY A 35 -13.05 8.13 13.63
C GLY A 35 -12.23 9.41 13.45
N ARG A 36 -12.86 10.55 13.16
CA ARG A 36 -12.15 11.78 12.78
C ARG A 36 -11.40 12.44 13.95
N GLU A 37 -11.91 12.29 15.16
CA GLU A 37 -11.27 12.81 16.36
C GLU A 37 -10.01 12.02 16.72
N ASP A 38 -10.04 10.70 16.56
CA ASP A 38 -8.89 9.83 16.84
C ASP A 38 -7.77 10.00 15.82
N LEU A 39 -8.09 10.16 14.53
CA LEU A 39 -7.09 10.37 13.47
C LEU A 39 -6.42 11.73 13.57
N SER A 40 -7.16 12.80 13.88
CA SER A 40 -6.59 14.13 14.07
C SER A 40 -5.73 14.20 15.35
N PHE A 41 -6.09 13.47 16.37
CA PHE A 41 -5.35 13.35 17.61
C PHE A 41 -4.05 12.57 17.41
N LEU A 42 -4.06 11.46 16.66
CA LEU A 42 -2.87 10.69 16.30
C LEU A 42 -1.93 11.48 15.36
N GLU A 43 -2.48 12.20 14.38
CA GLU A 43 -1.70 13.08 13.50
C GLU A 43 -1.06 14.25 14.28
N ALA A 44 -1.75 14.82 15.25
CA ALA A 44 -1.21 15.87 16.10
C ALA A 44 -0.16 15.32 17.08
N LYS A 45 -0.33 14.09 17.55
CA LYS A 45 0.58 13.44 18.50
C LYS A 45 1.80 12.84 17.79
N ASN A 46 1.69 12.48 16.49
CA ASN A 46 2.78 11.88 15.72
C ASN A 46 3.16 12.71 14.48
N SER A 47 3.99 13.72 14.71
CA SER A 47 4.48 14.58 13.62
C SER A 47 5.29 13.82 12.55
N ASN A 48 5.91 12.67 12.91
CA ASN A 48 6.66 11.83 12.00
C ASN A 48 5.73 11.08 11.04
N PHE A 49 4.58 10.60 11.50
CA PHE A 49 3.59 9.97 10.64
C PHE A 49 3.13 10.93 9.53
N LYS A 50 2.77 12.17 9.89
CA LYS A 50 2.39 13.21 8.92
C LYS A 50 3.52 13.51 7.92
N LYS A 51 4.76 13.69 8.39
CA LYS A 51 5.92 13.91 7.52
C LYS A 51 6.16 12.73 6.56
N GLY A 52 5.95 11.51 7.02
CA GLY A 52 6.01 10.29 6.20
C GLY A 52 4.99 10.31 5.07
N ARG A 53 3.73 10.61 5.37
CA ARG A 53 2.65 10.74 4.37
C ARG A 53 2.96 11.83 3.33
N ASP A 54 3.43 12.99 3.77
CA ASP A 54 3.78 14.09 2.87
C ASP A 54 4.96 13.72 1.95
N ALA A 55 5.97 13.03 2.48
CA ALA A 55 7.08 12.52 1.70
C ALA A 55 6.62 11.48 0.66
N LEU A 56 5.73 10.56 1.04
CA LEU A 56 5.15 9.57 0.14
C LEU A 56 4.32 10.22 -0.97
N LYS A 57 3.47 11.20 -0.65
CA LYS A 57 2.72 11.98 -1.67
C LYS A 57 3.66 12.63 -2.69
N GLN A 58 4.77 13.18 -2.22
CA GLN A 58 5.77 13.77 -3.11
C GLN A 58 6.49 12.72 -3.97
N ALA A 59 6.80 11.53 -3.40
CA ALA A 59 7.39 10.42 -4.13
C ALA A 59 6.50 9.99 -5.30
N ILE A 60 5.21 9.79 -5.04
CA ILE A 60 4.22 9.42 -6.05
C ILE A 60 4.13 10.52 -7.13
N LYS A 61 4.06 11.79 -6.73
CA LYS A 61 4.06 12.92 -7.68
C LYS A 61 5.31 12.93 -8.60
N TYR A 62 6.48 12.63 -8.06
CA TYR A 62 7.70 12.56 -8.86
C TYR A 62 7.73 11.32 -9.76
N LYS A 63 7.25 10.17 -9.28
CA LYS A 63 7.11 8.96 -10.09
C LYS A 63 6.21 9.21 -11.31
N ASN A 64 5.05 9.88 -11.10
CA ASN A 64 4.13 10.24 -12.18
C ASN A 64 4.77 11.14 -13.23
N LYS A 65 5.67 12.01 -12.80
CA LYS A 65 6.46 12.88 -13.69
C LYS A 65 7.71 12.20 -14.24
N LYS A 66 7.85 10.87 -14.09
CA LYS A 66 9.02 10.08 -14.52
C LYS A 66 10.36 10.58 -13.93
N LYS A 67 10.32 11.29 -12.80
CA LYS A 67 11.50 11.77 -12.07
C LYS A 67 11.93 10.75 -11.02
N PHE A 68 12.38 9.57 -11.47
CA PHE A 68 12.58 8.38 -10.62
C PHE A 68 13.58 8.59 -9.49
N GLU A 69 14.70 9.27 -9.73
CA GLU A 69 15.69 9.59 -8.70
C GLU A 69 15.09 10.47 -7.58
N LYS A 70 14.29 11.48 -7.95
CA LYS A 70 13.61 12.32 -6.97
C LYS A 70 12.54 11.53 -6.21
N SER A 71 11.85 10.61 -6.88
CA SER A 71 10.89 9.71 -6.25
C SER A 71 11.57 8.83 -5.20
N SER A 72 12.68 8.17 -5.57
CA SER A 72 13.45 7.31 -4.64
C SER A 72 13.87 8.08 -3.39
N LYS A 73 14.51 9.25 -3.55
CA LYS A 73 14.91 10.09 -2.40
C LYS A 73 13.73 10.48 -1.48
N ARG A 74 12.52 10.56 -2.01
CA ARG A 74 11.31 10.84 -1.20
C ARG A 74 10.76 9.59 -0.54
N LEU A 75 10.87 8.42 -1.18
CA LEU A 75 10.53 7.15 -0.55
C LEU A 75 11.45 6.85 0.64
N ASP A 76 12.77 7.07 0.49
CA ASP A 76 13.72 6.92 1.61
C ASP A 76 13.37 7.81 2.81
N LYS A 77 12.95 9.06 2.53
CA LYS A 77 12.46 9.96 3.58
C LYS A 77 11.16 9.47 4.21
N ALA A 78 10.23 8.95 3.41
CA ALA A 78 8.97 8.41 3.91
C ALA A 78 9.24 7.22 4.84
N ILE A 79 10.11 6.29 4.43
CA ILE A 79 10.53 5.15 5.27
C ILE A 79 11.09 5.65 6.60
N LYS A 80 12.05 6.57 6.56
CA LYS A 80 12.66 7.09 7.79
C LYS A 80 11.62 7.66 8.76
N TYR A 81 10.69 8.47 8.25
CA TYR A 81 9.65 9.06 9.07
C TYR A 81 8.64 8.04 9.59
N PHE A 82 8.22 7.07 8.75
CA PHE A 82 7.29 6.03 9.18
C PHE A 82 7.93 5.07 10.19
N VAL A 83 9.20 4.73 10.04
CA VAL A 83 9.92 3.91 11.04
C VAL A 83 10.02 4.65 12.37
N SER A 84 10.36 5.95 12.37
CA SER A 84 10.35 6.74 13.62
C SER A 84 8.95 6.85 14.23
N ALA A 85 7.90 6.91 13.42
CA ALA A 85 6.53 6.88 13.92
C ALA A 85 6.14 5.52 14.49
N TYR A 86 6.64 4.43 13.90
CA TYR A 86 6.40 3.07 14.36
C TYR A 86 7.02 2.80 15.74
N GLU A 87 8.17 3.38 16.05
CA GLU A 87 8.76 3.30 17.39
C GLU A 87 7.85 3.90 18.48
N GLU A 88 7.03 4.90 18.11
CA GLU A 88 6.08 5.55 19.03
C GLU A 88 4.72 4.84 19.10
N THR A 89 4.26 4.26 17.99
CA THR A 89 2.93 3.64 17.85
C THR A 89 2.96 2.37 17.00
N PRO A 90 3.57 1.27 17.50
CA PRO A 90 3.77 0.04 16.71
C PRO A 90 2.47 -0.68 16.32
N GLU A 91 1.39 -0.46 17.06
CA GLU A 91 0.08 -1.09 16.79
C GLU A 91 -0.86 -0.21 15.95
N ASN A 92 -0.36 0.86 15.36
CA ASN A 92 -1.16 1.71 14.50
C ASN A 92 -1.38 1.04 13.14
N LEU A 93 -2.60 0.57 12.90
CA LEU A 93 -3.00 -0.15 11.69
C LEU A 93 -2.72 0.66 10.41
N GLU A 94 -3.03 1.96 10.42
CA GLU A 94 -2.81 2.83 9.28
C GLU A 94 -1.32 3.00 8.98
N LEU A 95 -0.50 3.19 10.01
CA LEU A 95 0.95 3.30 9.87
C LEU A 95 1.58 2.01 9.32
N LEU A 96 1.14 0.84 9.81
CA LEU A 96 1.58 -0.46 9.30
C LEU A 96 1.24 -0.63 7.82
N ASN A 97 0.06 -0.18 7.41
CA ASN A 97 -0.34 -0.18 6.01
C ASN A 97 0.56 0.74 5.16
N TYR A 98 0.89 1.94 5.63
CA TYR A 98 1.84 2.83 4.94
C TYR A 98 3.25 2.27 4.87
N LEU A 99 3.74 1.62 5.92
CA LEU A 99 5.02 0.92 5.91
C LEU A 99 5.03 -0.20 4.87
N GLY A 100 4.00 -1.05 4.86
CA GLY A 100 3.85 -2.08 3.83
C GLY A 100 3.88 -1.49 2.42
N LEU A 101 3.14 -0.41 2.18
CA LEU A 101 3.09 0.26 0.87
C LEU A 101 4.45 0.86 0.46
N VAL A 102 5.11 1.59 1.35
CA VAL A 102 6.36 2.27 0.97
C VAL A 102 7.48 1.26 0.71
N TYR A 103 7.57 0.18 1.49
CA TYR A 103 8.52 -0.90 1.24
C TYR A 103 8.22 -1.65 -0.07
N TYR A 104 6.94 -1.88 -0.39
CA TYR A 104 6.56 -2.41 -1.70
C TYR A 104 7.01 -1.49 -2.85
N MET A 105 6.86 -0.17 -2.69
CA MET A 105 7.25 0.81 -3.72
C MET A 105 8.75 0.90 -3.95
N VAL A 106 9.58 0.62 -2.97
CA VAL A 106 11.05 0.54 -3.13
C VAL A 106 11.53 -0.83 -3.58
N GLY A 107 10.63 -1.83 -3.65
CA GLY A 107 10.93 -3.19 -4.08
C GLY A 107 11.37 -4.13 -2.94
N ASP A 108 11.35 -3.69 -1.70
CA ASP A 108 11.59 -4.55 -0.53
C ASP A 108 10.31 -5.31 -0.18
N THR A 109 10.10 -6.41 -0.90
CA THR A 109 8.90 -7.25 -0.75
C THR A 109 8.86 -7.99 0.59
N ILE A 110 10.03 -8.23 1.22
CA ILE A 110 10.12 -8.91 2.52
C ILE A 110 9.59 -7.98 3.62
N MET A 111 10.11 -6.76 3.70
CA MET A 111 9.63 -5.79 4.69
C MET A 111 8.18 -5.40 4.46
N SER A 112 7.75 -5.27 3.20
CA SER A 112 6.35 -5.03 2.85
C SER A 112 5.43 -6.13 3.41
N GLU A 113 5.80 -7.39 3.20
CA GLU A 113 5.04 -8.54 3.71
C GLU A 113 4.97 -8.56 5.24
N ILE A 114 6.09 -8.28 5.92
CA ILE A 114 6.14 -8.21 7.38
C ILE A 114 5.13 -7.19 7.92
N TYR A 115 5.13 -5.97 7.40
CA TYR A 115 4.24 -4.92 7.90
C TYR A 115 2.77 -5.18 7.56
N TYR A 116 2.45 -5.70 6.38
CA TYR A 116 1.08 -6.10 6.07
C TYR A 116 0.60 -7.26 6.96
N ASN A 117 1.45 -8.24 7.27
CA ASN A 117 1.08 -9.31 8.19
C ASN A 117 0.88 -8.80 9.62
N GLN A 118 1.72 -7.88 10.11
CA GLN A 118 1.49 -7.23 11.41
C GLN A 118 0.16 -6.49 11.44
N ALA A 119 -0.19 -5.79 10.37
CA ALA A 119 -1.49 -5.13 10.27
C ALA A 119 -2.66 -6.14 10.29
N LEU A 120 -2.51 -7.30 9.67
CA LEU A 120 -3.53 -8.37 9.70
C LEU A 120 -3.59 -9.13 11.03
N VAL A 121 -2.60 -9.01 11.90
CA VAL A 121 -2.71 -9.47 13.30
C VAL A 121 -3.70 -8.58 14.06
N ILE A 122 -3.72 -7.28 13.79
CA ILE A 122 -4.63 -6.33 14.43
C ILE A 122 -6.04 -6.44 13.84
N ASP A 123 -6.16 -6.45 12.52
CA ASP A 123 -7.43 -6.57 11.79
C ASP A 123 -7.32 -7.63 10.68
N PRO A 124 -7.59 -8.92 10.99
CA PRO A 124 -7.46 -10.02 10.02
C PRO A 124 -8.37 -9.91 8.81
N LYS A 125 -9.46 -9.16 8.91
CA LYS A 125 -10.45 -8.98 7.84
C LYS A 125 -10.31 -7.67 7.10
N ASN A 126 -9.27 -6.89 7.35
CA ASN A 126 -9.05 -5.63 6.65
C ASN A 126 -8.97 -5.85 5.14
N ASN A 127 -9.95 -5.32 4.42
CA ASN A 127 -10.09 -5.57 2.98
C ASN A 127 -8.89 -5.00 2.20
N LEU A 128 -8.50 -3.75 2.49
CA LEU A 128 -7.40 -3.09 1.81
C LEU A 128 -6.08 -3.84 2.01
N ILE A 129 -5.78 -4.26 3.24
CA ILE A 129 -4.52 -4.95 3.54
C ILE A 129 -4.49 -6.35 2.93
N ASN A 130 -5.61 -7.10 2.98
CA ASN A 130 -5.70 -8.40 2.31
C ASN A 130 -5.52 -8.25 0.79
N GLN A 131 -6.09 -7.22 0.17
CA GLN A 131 -5.88 -6.93 -1.23
C GLN A 131 -4.42 -6.61 -1.54
N LYS A 132 -3.76 -5.73 -0.76
CA LYS A 132 -2.35 -5.36 -0.97
C LYS A 132 -1.39 -6.54 -0.78
N LEU A 133 -1.61 -7.35 0.23
CA LEU A 133 -0.82 -8.55 0.47
C LEU A 133 -1.06 -9.61 -0.62
N GLY A 134 -2.30 -9.75 -1.09
CA GLY A 134 -2.62 -10.62 -2.23
C GLY A 134 -1.93 -10.17 -3.52
N GLU A 135 -1.89 -8.87 -3.81
CA GLU A 135 -1.15 -8.27 -4.92
C GLU A 135 0.37 -8.56 -4.80
N LEU A 136 0.95 -8.37 -3.62
CA LEU A 136 2.35 -8.66 -3.34
C LEU A 136 2.66 -10.14 -3.59
N TYR A 137 1.82 -11.06 -3.12
CA TYR A 137 1.99 -12.49 -3.35
C TYR A 137 1.91 -12.85 -4.83
N PHE A 138 0.97 -12.29 -5.56
CA PHE A 138 0.86 -12.52 -7.00
C PHE A 138 2.11 -12.03 -7.75
N ASN A 139 2.59 -10.82 -7.44
CA ASN A 139 3.76 -10.23 -8.08
C ASN A 139 5.07 -10.97 -7.75
N THR A 140 5.12 -11.63 -6.59
CA THR A 140 6.25 -12.48 -6.18
C THR A 140 6.07 -13.96 -6.58
N LYS A 141 5.11 -14.28 -7.49
CA LYS A 141 4.84 -15.61 -8.00
C LYS A 141 4.28 -16.61 -6.97
N ARG A 142 3.79 -16.14 -5.85
CA ARG A 142 3.14 -16.92 -4.79
C ARG A 142 1.63 -16.93 -5.00
N THR A 143 1.19 -17.41 -6.16
CA THR A 143 -0.21 -17.33 -6.63
C THR A 143 -1.20 -18.05 -5.70
N SER A 144 -0.81 -19.13 -5.04
CA SER A 144 -1.66 -19.81 -4.05
C SER A 144 -2.04 -18.90 -2.89
N LEU A 145 -1.05 -18.20 -2.32
CA LEU A 145 -1.27 -17.24 -1.24
C LEU A 145 -2.12 -16.03 -1.70
N ALA A 146 -1.92 -15.57 -2.94
CA ALA A 146 -2.76 -14.51 -3.51
C ALA A 146 -4.24 -14.95 -3.60
N LYS A 147 -4.51 -16.21 -4.01
CA LYS A 147 -5.87 -16.77 -4.06
C LYS A 147 -6.49 -16.93 -2.67
N GLU A 148 -5.69 -17.25 -1.64
CA GLU A 148 -6.17 -17.28 -0.25
C GLU A 148 -6.65 -15.89 0.21
N LYS A 149 -5.89 -14.83 -0.11
CA LYS A 149 -6.32 -13.46 0.18
C LYS A 149 -7.58 -13.08 -0.59
N LEU A 150 -7.69 -13.47 -1.86
CA LEU A 150 -8.92 -13.26 -2.64
C LEU A 150 -10.12 -13.98 -2.02
N LYS A 151 -9.94 -15.19 -1.48
CA LYS A 151 -11.00 -15.93 -0.79
C LYS A 151 -11.48 -15.20 0.47
N ILE A 152 -10.59 -14.58 1.24
CA ILE A 152 -10.97 -13.75 2.40
C ILE A 152 -11.88 -12.61 1.98
N LEU A 153 -11.60 -11.99 0.83
CA LEU A 153 -12.38 -10.87 0.28
C LEU A 153 -13.69 -11.28 -0.42
N SER A 154 -13.95 -12.58 -0.62
CA SER A 154 -15.08 -13.03 -1.48
C SER A 154 -16.45 -12.58 -0.99
N ASN A 155 -16.60 -12.29 0.30
CA ASN A 155 -17.88 -11.93 0.91
C ASN A 155 -18.04 -10.42 1.20
N CYS A 156 -17.04 -9.59 0.85
CA CYS A 156 -17.08 -8.18 1.24
C CYS A 156 -17.92 -7.30 0.29
N ASN A 157 -18.28 -7.76 -0.90
CA ASN A 157 -18.89 -6.92 -1.94
C ASN A 157 -18.16 -5.57 -2.12
N CYS A 158 -16.83 -5.59 -2.11
CA CYS A 158 -15.95 -4.43 -2.06
C CYS A 158 -15.07 -4.33 -3.31
N GLU A 159 -14.52 -3.14 -3.53
CA GLU A 159 -13.64 -2.84 -4.66
C GLU A 159 -12.34 -3.69 -4.58
N GLU A 160 -11.83 -3.91 -3.38
CA GLU A 160 -10.62 -4.65 -3.10
C GLU A 160 -10.66 -6.09 -3.64
N TYR A 161 -11.84 -6.76 -3.54
CA TYR A 161 -12.06 -8.06 -4.18
C TYR A 161 -11.93 -7.99 -5.69
N SER A 162 -12.63 -7.03 -6.30
CA SER A 162 -12.65 -6.86 -7.76
C SER A 162 -11.26 -6.56 -8.31
N VAL A 163 -10.52 -5.69 -7.62
CA VAL A 163 -9.13 -5.33 -7.98
C VAL A 163 -8.20 -6.54 -7.88
N LEU A 164 -8.21 -7.25 -6.76
CA LEU A 164 -7.34 -8.42 -6.59
C LEU A 164 -7.69 -9.54 -7.57
N LYS A 165 -8.99 -9.76 -7.82
CA LYS A 165 -9.45 -10.73 -8.81
C LYS A 165 -8.96 -10.39 -10.20
N MET A 166 -9.05 -9.13 -10.62
CA MET A 166 -8.56 -8.65 -11.92
C MET A 166 -7.05 -8.88 -12.07
N ILE A 167 -6.27 -8.62 -11.01
CA ILE A 167 -4.82 -8.85 -11.01
C ILE A 167 -4.50 -10.34 -11.19
N ILE A 168 -5.20 -11.23 -10.48
CA ILE A 168 -4.95 -12.67 -10.53
C ILE A 168 -5.39 -13.28 -11.87
N ASP A 169 -6.52 -12.83 -12.43
CA ASP A 169 -7.05 -13.32 -13.70
C ASP A 169 -6.31 -12.75 -14.92
N GLY A 170 -5.46 -11.73 -14.74
CA GLY A 170 -4.69 -11.09 -15.82
C GLY A 170 -5.54 -10.27 -16.78
N LYS A 171 -6.64 -9.69 -16.31
CA LYS A 171 -7.60 -8.91 -17.09
C LYS A 171 -7.48 -7.42 -16.80
#